data_e1a3e225d8d3cbedf45488517e8d4688
#
_entry.id   e1a3e225d8d3cbedf45488517e8d4688
#
_cell.length_a   1.000
_cell.length_b   1.000
_cell.length_c   1.000
_cell.angle_alpha   90.00
_cell.angle_beta   90.00
_cell.angle_gamma   90.00
#
_symmetry.space_group_name_H-M   'P 1'
#
loop_
_entity.id
_entity.type
_entity.pdbx_description
1 polymer ?
#
loop_
_entity_poly.entity_id
_entity_poly.type
_entity_poly.pdbx_seq_one_letter_code
_entity_poly.pdbx_strand_id
1 'polypeptide(L)'
;AEQVTIFVSDVPAGELDALSSGPTMPDRSTIGDVYRISAEYGLGELLPAAVAKPVMARELRETPKEGDAIFARSRWCVMLDSASLEHAAEERAVELGWQVVIDHSCDDWSAERAAAYLVGRVREMRRGGERACVVSGGEVTVRVPREATGRGGRNQHFALLCSQMIAGEAITV
;
A
#
# COMPACT_ATOMS: atom_id res chain seq x y z
N ALA A 1 2.11 -25.08 -21.16
CA ALA A 1 2.93 -23.88 -21.19
C ALA A 1 3.54 -23.65 -19.81
N GLU A 2 4.71 -23.07 -19.72
CA GLU A 2 5.27 -22.56 -18.47
C GLU A 2 4.89 -21.07 -18.37
N GLN A 3 4.60 -20.64 -17.17
CA GLN A 3 4.28 -19.24 -16.89
C GLN A 3 5.31 -18.69 -15.90
N VAL A 4 5.91 -17.56 -16.25
CA VAL A 4 6.75 -16.78 -15.33
C VAL A 4 6.16 -15.39 -15.24
N THR A 5 5.87 -14.96 -14.01
CA THR A 5 5.39 -13.61 -13.73
C THR A 5 6.45 -12.87 -12.91
N ILE A 6 6.86 -11.71 -13.39
CA ILE A 6 7.83 -10.85 -12.73
C ILE A 6 7.06 -9.61 -12.23
N PHE A 7 7.20 -9.31 -10.94
CA PHE A 7 6.53 -8.20 -10.29
C PHE A 7 7.49 -7.06 -9.94
N VAL A 8 7.01 -5.85 -10.11
CA VAL A 8 7.42 -4.67 -9.33
C VAL A 8 6.22 -4.33 -8.47
N SER A 9 6.36 -4.45 -7.16
CA SER A 9 5.23 -4.44 -6.23
C SER A 9 5.22 -3.18 -5.38
N ASP A 10 4.06 -2.55 -5.29
CA ASP A 10 3.74 -1.46 -4.36
C ASP A 10 2.71 -1.88 -3.29
N VAL A 11 2.33 -3.17 -3.28
CA VAL A 11 1.45 -3.72 -2.25
C VAL A 11 2.26 -4.24 -1.06
N PRO A 12 1.64 -4.33 0.15
CA PRO A 12 2.28 -4.87 1.33
C PRO A 12 2.87 -6.26 1.11
N ALA A 13 3.96 -6.57 1.83
CA ALA A 13 4.58 -7.88 1.77
C ALA A 13 3.59 -8.98 2.16
N GLY A 14 3.45 -10.00 1.30
CA GLY A 14 2.52 -11.11 1.51
C GLY A 14 1.16 -10.94 0.83
N GLU A 15 0.86 -9.81 0.19
CA GLU A 15 -0.40 -9.55 -0.52
C GLU A 15 -0.22 -9.43 -2.04
N LEU A 16 0.73 -10.17 -2.60
CA LEU A 16 1.02 -10.13 -4.04
C LEU A 16 -0.17 -10.50 -4.93
N ASP A 17 -1.09 -11.30 -4.41
CA ASP A 17 -2.34 -11.65 -5.08
C ASP A 17 -3.30 -10.45 -5.22
N ALA A 18 -3.11 -9.38 -4.44
CA ALA A 18 -3.82 -8.11 -4.62
C ALA A 18 -3.22 -7.25 -5.76
N LEU A 19 -1.95 -7.45 -6.10
CA LEU A 19 -1.27 -6.68 -7.14
C LEU A 19 -1.92 -6.91 -8.50
N SER A 20 -2.40 -5.83 -9.12
CA SER A 20 -3.11 -5.87 -10.41
C SER A 20 -4.28 -6.88 -10.44
N SER A 21 -4.91 -7.14 -9.30
CA SER A 21 -5.97 -8.16 -9.10
C SER A 21 -5.50 -9.60 -9.32
N GLY A 22 -4.20 -9.88 -9.17
CA GLY A 22 -3.61 -11.21 -9.13
C GLY A 22 -3.92 -12.16 -10.31
N PRO A 23 -4.00 -11.71 -11.59
CA PRO A 23 -4.57 -12.52 -12.67
C PRO A 23 -3.78 -13.80 -12.99
N THR A 24 -2.60 -13.95 -12.43
CA THR A 24 -1.70 -15.08 -12.66
C THR A 24 -1.38 -15.89 -11.41
N MET A 25 -2.02 -15.55 -10.30
CA MET A 25 -1.78 -16.13 -8.97
C MET A 25 -3.04 -16.82 -8.43
N PRO A 26 -2.89 -17.75 -7.47
CA PRO A 26 -4.02 -18.28 -6.72
C PRO A 26 -4.76 -17.17 -5.97
N ASP A 27 -6.07 -17.14 -6.08
CA ASP A 27 -6.93 -16.20 -5.37
C ASP A 27 -7.23 -16.74 -3.96
N ARG A 28 -6.95 -15.96 -2.92
CA ARG A 28 -7.22 -16.31 -1.52
C ARG A 28 -8.66 -16.05 -1.12
N SER A 29 -9.34 -15.13 -1.79
CA SER A 29 -10.76 -14.85 -1.54
C SER A 29 -11.65 -15.98 -2.07
N THR A 30 -12.89 -16.02 -1.66
CA THR A 30 -13.88 -17.00 -2.11
C THR A 30 -15.10 -16.33 -2.73
N ILE A 31 -15.85 -17.08 -3.53
CA ILE A 31 -17.14 -16.57 -4.01
C ILE A 31 -18.11 -16.27 -2.85
N GLY A 32 -17.92 -16.92 -1.70
CA GLY A 32 -18.65 -16.61 -0.48
C GLY A 32 -18.37 -15.19 0.01
N ASP A 33 -17.11 -14.74 -0.08
CA ASP A 33 -16.72 -13.36 0.25
C ASP A 33 -17.35 -12.35 -0.71
N VAL A 34 -17.39 -12.66 -2.01
CA VAL A 34 -18.06 -11.82 -3.01
C VAL A 34 -19.55 -11.63 -2.66
N TYR A 35 -20.25 -12.70 -2.31
CA TYR A 35 -21.66 -12.61 -1.94
C TYR A 35 -21.88 -11.85 -0.64
N ARG A 36 -21.02 -12.05 0.35
CA ARG A 36 -21.07 -11.33 1.63
C ARG A 36 -20.84 -9.83 1.43
N ILE A 37 -19.78 -9.46 0.73
CA ILE A 37 -19.43 -8.06 0.44
C ILE A 37 -20.53 -7.40 -0.41
N SER A 38 -21.04 -8.11 -1.43
CA SER A 38 -22.10 -7.58 -2.29
C SER A 38 -23.38 -7.29 -1.50
N ALA A 39 -23.71 -8.11 -0.52
CA ALA A 39 -24.87 -7.89 0.35
C ALA A 39 -24.62 -6.74 1.34
N GLU A 40 -23.45 -6.70 1.96
CA GLU A 40 -23.04 -5.69 2.95
C GLU A 40 -23.06 -4.26 2.35
N TYR A 41 -22.57 -4.11 1.13
CA TYR A 41 -22.48 -2.81 0.45
C TYR A 41 -23.63 -2.53 -0.53
N GLY A 42 -24.64 -3.40 -0.61
CA GLY A 42 -25.78 -3.22 -1.51
C GLY A 42 -25.41 -3.15 -2.99
N LEU A 43 -24.37 -3.87 -3.41
CA LEU A 43 -23.79 -3.74 -4.76
C LEU A 43 -24.73 -4.16 -5.87
N GLY A 44 -25.74 -4.99 -5.59
CA GLY A 44 -26.68 -5.47 -6.59
C GLY A 44 -27.43 -4.38 -7.34
N GLU A 45 -27.65 -3.22 -6.68
CA GLU A 45 -28.32 -2.06 -7.29
C GLU A 45 -27.33 -1.09 -7.96
N LEU A 46 -26.05 -1.17 -7.61
CA LEU A 46 -24.99 -0.26 -8.09
C LEU A 46 -24.22 -0.82 -9.29
N LEU A 47 -24.18 -2.14 -9.43
CA LEU A 47 -23.43 -2.80 -10.49
C LEU A 47 -24.20 -2.81 -11.82
N PRO A 48 -23.49 -2.76 -12.96
CA PRO A 48 -24.09 -3.01 -14.25
C PRO A 48 -24.84 -4.35 -14.28
N ALA A 49 -25.96 -4.42 -14.94
CA ALA A 49 -26.84 -5.62 -14.95
C ALA A 49 -26.10 -6.91 -15.37
N ALA A 50 -25.12 -6.81 -16.27
CA ALA A 50 -24.32 -7.96 -16.71
C ALA A 50 -23.47 -8.56 -15.57
N VAL A 51 -23.09 -7.75 -14.57
CA VAL A 51 -22.33 -8.19 -13.40
C VAL A 51 -23.26 -8.51 -12.23
N ALA A 52 -24.25 -7.66 -11.99
CA ALA A 52 -25.21 -7.86 -10.90
C ALA A 52 -25.98 -9.19 -11.01
N LYS A 53 -26.42 -9.54 -12.23
CA LYS A 53 -27.25 -10.73 -12.47
C LYS A 53 -26.60 -12.03 -11.98
N PRO A 54 -25.38 -12.42 -12.40
CA PRO A 54 -24.75 -13.65 -11.91
C PRO A 54 -24.38 -13.59 -10.41
N VAL A 55 -24.09 -12.41 -9.86
CA VAL A 55 -23.83 -12.24 -8.41
C VAL A 55 -25.12 -12.50 -7.62
N MET A 56 -26.23 -11.88 -8.01
CA MET A 56 -27.52 -12.03 -7.34
C MET A 56 -28.12 -13.42 -7.50
N ALA A 57 -27.91 -14.06 -8.65
CA ALA A 57 -28.33 -15.43 -8.91
C ALA A 57 -27.44 -16.49 -8.25
N ARG A 58 -26.31 -16.09 -7.66
CA ARG A 58 -25.29 -16.98 -7.09
C ARG A 58 -24.75 -18.00 -8.09
N GLU A 59 -24.53 -17.55 -9.32
CA GLU A 59 -24.03 -18.36 -10.44
C GLU A 59 -22.54 -18.18 -10.71
N LEU A 60 -21.81 -17.49 -9.81
CA LEU A 60 -20.37 -17.31 -9.94
C LEU A 60 -19.65 -18.65 -9.78
N ARG A 61 -18.58 -18.80 -10.54
CA ARG A 61 -17.65 -19.93 -10.39
C ARG A 61 -16.49 -19.52 -9.50
N GLU A 62 -16.02 -20.48 -8.71
CA GLU A 62 -14.85 -20.27 -7.87
C GLU A 62 -13.59 -20.04 -8.73
N THR A 63 -12.75 -19.12 -8.28
CA THR A 63 -11.46 -18.84 -8.89
C THR A 63 -10.46 -19.96 -8.55
N PRO A 64 -9.40 -20.17 -9.37
CA PRO A 64 -8.37 -21.13 -9.07
C PRO A 64 -7.67 -20.85 -7.74
N LYS A 65 -7.43 -21.87 -6.94
CA LYS A 65 -6.87 -21.81 -5.59
C LYS A 65 -5.44 -22.34 -5.55
N GLU A 66 -4.77 -22.06 -4.44
CA GLU A 66 -3.46 -22.65 -4.16
C GLU A 66 -3.54 -24.17 -4.22
N GLY A 67 -2.59 -24.80 -4.91
CA GLY A 67 -2.57 -26.26 -5.14
C GLY A 67 -3.29 -26.73 -6.39
N ASP A 68 -4.06 -25.87 -7.08
CA ASP A 68 -4.71 -26.25 -8.31
C ASP A 68 -3.69 -26.54 -9.43
N ALA A 69 -3.96 -27.57 -10.22
CA ALA A 69 -3.08 -28.04 -11.28
C ALA A 69 -2.75 -26.97 -12.34
N ILE A 70 -3.59 -25.94 -12.46
CA ILE A 70 -3.35 -24.81 -13.37
C ILE A 70 -2.08 -24.06 -13.02
N PHE A 71 -1.67 -24.04 -11.74
CA PHE A 71 -0.46 -23.36 -11.26
C PHE A 71 0.78 -24.25 -11.17
N ALA A 72 0.68 -25.55 -11.50
CA ALA A 72 1.79 -26.50 -11.35
C ALA A 72 3.06 -26.10 -12.14
N ARG A 73 2.93 -25.28 -13.16
CA ARG A 73 4.02 -24.77 -14.00
C ARG A 73 4.11 -23.24 -13.97
N SER A 74 3.59 -22.61 -12.94
CA SER A 74 3.67 -21.16 -12.72
C SER A 74 4.78 -20.84 -11.74
N ARG A 75 5.51 -19.76 -12.00
CA ARG A 75 6.55 -19.21 -11.14
C ARG A 75 6.36 -17.71 -11.01
N TRP A 76 6.59 -17.20 -9.82
CA TRP A 76 6.49 -15.77 -9.51
C TRP A 76 7.81 -15.28 -8.95
N CYS A 77 8.23 -14.10 -9.37
CA CYS A 77 9.44 -13.44 -8.92
C CYS A 77 9.13 -11.97 -8.64
N VAL A 78 9.32 -11.53 -7.40
CA VAL A 78 9.33 -10.11 -7.07
C VAL A 78 10.72 -9.57 -7.39
N MET A 79 10.80 -8.62 -8.31
CA MET A 79 12.05 -7.99 -8.72
C MET A 79 12.37 -6.80 -7.82
N LEU A 80 11.37 -5.97 -7.56
CA LEU A 80 11.45 -4.80 -6.68
C LEU A 80 10.14 -4.67 -5.91
N ASP A 81 10.26 -4.24 -4.67
CA ASP A 81 9.15 -3.94 -3.76
C ASP A 81 9.48 -2.72 -2.89
N SER A 82 8.58 -2.35 -2.00
CA SER A 82 8.80 -1.24 -1.08
C SER A 82 10.01 -1.47 -0.19
N ALA A 83 10.25 -2.70 0.27
CA ALA A 83 11.40 -3.04 1.09
C ALA A 83 12.72 -2.84 0.34
N SER A 84 12.78 -3.18 -0.95
CA SER A 84 13.95 -2.96 -1.81
C SER A 84 14.29 -1.47 -1.92
N LEU A 85 13.26 -0.62 -2.06
CA LEU A 85 13.43 0.83 -2.12
C LEU A 85 13.91 1.40 -0.79
N GLU A 86 13.31 0.95 0.31
CA GLU A 86 13.65 1.39 1.67
C GLU A 86 15.08 1.03 2.05
N HIS A 87 15.51 -0.21 1.76
CA HIS A 87 16.90 -0.63 1.99
C HIS A 87 17.89 0.17 1.16
N ALA A 88 17.59 0.43 -0.11
CA ALA A 88 18.46 1.27 -0.94
C ALA A 88 18.57 2.70 -0.40
N ALA A 89 17.46 3.26 0.12
CA ALA A 89 17.46 4.58 0.76
C ALA A 89 18.23 4.57 2.08
N GLU A 90 18.07 3.52 2.89
CA GLU A 90 18.83 3.32 4.14
C GLU A 90 20.32 3.24 3.87
N GLU A 91 20.76 2.35 2.98
CA GLU A 91 22.16 2.20 2.60
C GLU A 91 22.77 3.53 2.16
N ARG A 92 22.06 4.26 1.30
CA ARG A 92 22.54 5.55 0.82
C ARG A 92 22.63 6.60 1.91
N ALA A 93 21.68 6.65 2.82
CA ALA A 93 21.71 7.59 3.94
C ALA A 93 22.84 7.27 4.94
N VAL A 94 23.07 5.98 5.23
CA VAL A 94 24.20 5.52 6.06
C VAL A 94 25.56 5.90 5.44
N GLU A 95 25.73 5.68 4.13
CA GLU A 95 26.94 6.12 3.40
C GLU A 95 27.19 7.64 3.54
N LEU A 96 26.13 8.42 3.61
CA LEU A 96 26.19 9.88 3.79
C LEU A 96 26.40 10.31 5.26
N GLY A 97 26.55 9.36 6.18
CA GLY A 97 26.78 9.60 7.61
C GLY A 97 25.52 9.98 8.39
N TRP A 98 24.35 9.49 7.98
CA TRP A 98 23.10 9.69 8.69
C TRP A 98 22.79 8.50 9.61
N GLN A 99 22.21 8.77 10.77
CA GLN A 99 21.48 7.77 11.54
C GLN A 99 20.16 7.47 10.85
N VAL A 100 19.89 6.21 10.53
CA VAL A 100 18.69 5.83 9.78
C VAL A 100 17.82 4.89 10.59
N VAL A 101 16.52 5.08 10.49
CA VAL A 101 15.49 4.15 10.99
C VAL A 101 14.47 3.94 9.90
N ILE A 102 14.17 2.68 9.58
CA ILE A 102 13.00 2.30 8.77
C ILE A 102 11.82 2.13 9.73
N ASP A 103 10.71 2.80 9.48
CA ASP A 103 9.54 2.80 10.37
C ASP A 103 8.23 2.62 9.57
N HIS A 104 7.61 1.45 9.73
CA HIS A 104 6.35 1.07 9.09
C HIS A 104 5.11 1.34 9.94
N SER A 105 5.25 2.03 11.08
CA SER A 105 4.14 2.22 12.03
C SER A 105 2.96 3.00 11.47
N CYS A 106 3.17 3.78 10.41
CA CYS A 106 2.19 4.75 9.90
C CYS A 106 1.33 4.25 8.74
N ASP A 107 1.51 3.00 8.32
CA ASP A 107 0.72 2.46 7.22
C ASP A 107 -0.78 2.48 7.58
N ASP A 108 -1.61 2.93 6.64
CA ASP A 108 -3.05 3.16 6.81
C ASP A 108 -3.47 4.20 7.87
N TRP A 109 -2.55 4.91 8.49
CA TRP A 109 -2.92 5.99 9.40
C TRP A 109 -3.45 7.21 8.64
N SER A 110 -4.24 8.06 9.35
CA SER A 110 -4.56 9.37 8.78
C SER A 110 -3.28 10.20 8.56
N ALA A 111 -3.26 10.99 7.50
CA ALA A 111 -2.10 11.82 7.14
C ALA A 111 -1.66 12.73 8.30
N GLU A 112 -2.61 13.27 9.07
CA GLU A 112 -2.34 14.15 10.21
C GLU A 112 -1.63 13.40 11.34
N ARG A 113 -2.10 12.20 11.67
CA ARG A 113 -1.50 11.36 12.71
C ARG A 113 -0.11 10.89 12.30
N ALA A 114 0.05 10.45 11.06
CA ALA A 114 1.33 10.00 10.52
C ALA A 114 2.36 11.14 10.48
N ALA A 115 1.96 12.34 10.04
CA ALA A 115 2.83 13.51 10.02
C ALA A 115 3.32 13.89 11.42
N ALA A 116 2.41 13.94 12.39
CA ALA A 116 2.79 14.25 13.78
C ALA A 116 3.77 13.22 14.36
N TYR A 117 3.54 11.94 14.10
CA TYR A 117 4.38 10.85 14.58
C TYR A 117 5.78 10.90 13.93
N LEU A 118 5.87 10.92 12.60
CA LEU A 118 7.15 10.86 11.89
C LEU A 118 8.01 12.10 12.12
N VAL A 119 7.41 13.30 12.15
CA VAL A 119 8.11 14.52 12.54
C VAL A 119 8.60 14.43 13.98
N GLY A 120 7.79 13.88 14.89
CA GLY A 120 8.21 13.61 16.27
C GLY A 120 9.41 12.68 16.36
N ARG A 121 9.41 11.59 15.58
CA ARG A 121 10.54 10.63 15.50
C ARG A 121 11.83 11.28 15.04
N VAL A 122 11.78 12.06 13.97
CA VAL A 122 12.97 12.79 13.48
C VAL A 122 13.50 13.75 14.54
N ARG A 123 12.62 14.51 15.22
CA ARG A 123 13.02 15.42 16.30
C ARG A 123 13.67 14.68 17.46
N GLU A 124 13.16 13.51 17.81
CA GLU A 124 13.73 12.66 18.87
C GLU A 124 15.13 12.18 18.53
N MET A 125 15.32 11.63 17.34
CA MET A 125 16.62 11.15 16.85
C MET A 125 17.66 12.28 16.80
N ARG A 126 17.25 13.51 16.44
CA ARG A 126 18.14 14.68 16.37
C ARG A 126 18.59 15.25 17.71
N ARG A 127 18.00 14.85 18.84
CA ARG A 127 18.39 15.35 20.18
C ARG A 127 19.88 15.08 20.50
N GLY A 128 20.45 14.03 19.92
CA GLY A 128 21.87 13.71 20.03
C GLY A 128 22.82 14.62 19.22
N GLY A 129 22.30 15.54 18.42
CA GLY A 129 23.07 16.41 17.53
C GLY A 129 23.52 15.73 16.22
N GLU A 130 23.13 14.51 15.99
CA GLU A 130 23.49 13.75 14.80
C GLU A 130 22.51 14.00 13.65
N ARG A 131 22.96 13.71 12.43
CA ARG A 131 22.07 13.71 11.27
C ARG A 131 21.16 12.49 11.35
N ALA A 132 19.85 12.71 11.30
CA ALA A 132 18.85 11.65 11.42
C ALA A 132 17.96 11.57 10.18
N CYS A 133 17.67 10.37 9.75
CA CYS A 133 16.77 10.07 8.64
C CYS A 133 15.75 8.99 9.08
N VAL A 134 14.47 9.24 8.86
CA VAL A 134 13.43 8.23 8.99
C VAL A 134 12.95 7.89 7.59
N VAL A 135 13.03 6.62 7.22
CA VAL A 135 12.47 6.08 5.98
C VAL A 135 11.18 5.38 6.35
N SER A 136 10.09 5.75 5.70
CA SER A 136 8.78 5.15 5.95
C SER A 136 8.11 4.80 4.63
N GLY A 137 7.83 3.54 4.43
CA GLY A 137 7.02 3.04 3.33
C GLY A 137 5.55 2.98 3.69
N GLY A 138 4.73 2.53 2.74
CA GLY A 138 3.30 2.43 2.89
C GLY A 138 2.55 3.70 2.46
N GLU A 139 1.27 3.76 2.75
CA GLU A 139 0.40 4.85 2.34
C GLU A 139 -0.46 5.36 3.50
N VAL A 140 -0.55 6.67 3.61
CA VAL A 140 -1.47 7.32 4.56
C VAL A 140 -2.87 7.43 3.96
N THR A 141 -3.88 7.53 4.82
CA THR A 141 -5.27 7.79 4.42
C THR A 141 -5.58 9.28 4.51
N VAL A 142 -6.35 9.79 3.57
CA VAL A 142 -6.83 11.18 3.54
C VAL A 142 -8.33 11.19 3.28
N ARG A 143 -9.06 11.92 4.12
CA ARG A 143 -10.49 12.14 3.90
C ARG A 143 -10.68 13.26 2.87
N VAL A 144 -11.21 12.93 1.72
CA VAL A 144 -11.51 13.91 0.66
C VAL A 144 -12.93 14.46 0.88
N PRO A 145 -13.10 15.77 1.17
CA PRO A 145 -14.43 16.40 1.24
C PRO A 145 -15.15 16.32 -0.11
N ARG A 146 -16.48 16.27 -0.08
CA ARG A 146 -17.29 16.21 -1.32
C ARG A 146 -17.11 17.43 -2.23
N GLU A 147 -16.86 18.58 -1.63
CA GLU A 147 -16.66 19.87 -2.28
C GLU A 147 -15.19 20.11 -2.70
N ALA A 148 -14.30 19.14 -2.50
CA ALA A 148 -12.89 19.31 -2.85
C ALA A 148 -12.71 19.51 -4.35
N THR A 149 -12.04 20.59 -4.73
CA THR A 149 -11.74 20.96 -6.13
C THR A 149 -10.25 20.92 -6.44
N GLY A 150 -9.42 20.67 -5.42
CA GLY A 150 -7.96 20.62 -5.53
C GLY A 150 -7.48 19.43 -6.36
N ARG A 151 -6.26 19.56 -6.86
CA ARG A 151 -5.50 18.46 -7.49
C ARG A 151 -4.36 18.07 -6.58
N GLY A 152 -4.08 16.77 -6.47
CA GLY A 152 -3.00 16.25 -5.67
C GLY A 152 -3.24 14.80 -5.29
N GLY A 153 -2.37 14.27 -4.47
CA GLY A 153 -2.48 12.94 -3.91
C GLY A 153 -2.21 12.95 -2.41
N ARG A 154 -2.46 11.82 -1.75
CA ARG A 154 -2.28 11.67 -0.29
C ARG A 154 -0.84 11.97 0.16
N ASN A 155 0.17 11.59 -0.61
CA ASN A 155 1.56 11.87 -0.27
C ASN A 155 1.91 13.36 -0.37
N GLN A 156 1.33 14.10 -1.34
CA GLN A 156 1.46 15.56 -1.40
C GLN A 156 0.78 16.24 -0.22
N HIS A 157 -0.40 15.76 0.19
CA HIS A 157 -1.09 16.26 1.36
C HIS A 157 -0.28 16.01 2.63
N PHE A 158 0.25 14.80 2.80
CA PHE A 158 1.14 14.44 3.91
C PHE A 158 2.39 15.34 3.97
N ALA A 159 3.08 15.52 2.84
CA ALA A 159 4.26 16.39 2.78
C ALA A 159 3.95 17.85 3.13
N LEU A 160 2.78 18.36 2.71
CA LEU A 160 2.32 19.69 3.08
C LEU A 160 2.07 19.82 4.59
N LEU A 161 1.41 18.84 5.21
CA LEU A 161 1.21 18.79 6.66
C LEU A 161 2.55 18.80 7.41
N CYS A 162 3.48 17.94 7.00
CA CYS A 162 4.82 17.89 7.59
C CYS A 162 5.54 19.23 7.44
N SER A 163 5.51 19.84 6.25
CA SER A 163 6.21 21.11 6.00
C SER A 163 5.71 22.25 6.89
N GLN A 164 4.43 22.28 7.21
CA GLN A 164 3.87 23.24 8.18
C GLN A 164 4.39 22.99 9.61
N MET A 165 4.55 21.71 9.99
CA MET A 165 5.04 21.35 11.33
C MET A 165 6.51 21.66 11.55
N ILE A 166 7.33 21.56 10.49
CA ILE A 166 8.80 21.75 10.54
C ILE A 166 9.25 23.15 10.14
N ALA A 167 8.31 24.08 9.95
CA ALA A 167 8.63 25.45 9.54
C ALA A 167 9.65 26.11 10.48
N GLY A 168 10.78 26.54 9.93
CA GLY A 168 11.89 27.13 10.70
C GLY A 168 12.87 26.13 11.33
N GLU A 169 12.65 24.83 11.14
CA GLU A 169 13.56 23.78 11.60
C GLU A 169 14.45 23.28 10.44
N ALA A 170 15.65 22.79 10.76
CA ALA A 170 16.55 22.14 9.79
C ALA A 170 16.09 20.67 9.57
N ILE A 171 14.86 20.48 9.14
CA ILE A 171 14.24 19.20 8.79
C ILE A 171 13.68 19.32 7.38
N THR A 172 13.75 18.23 6.61
CA THR A 172 13.17 18.11 5.25
C THR A 172 12.29 16.87 5.21
N VAL A 173 11.20 16.96 4.47
CA VAL A 173 10.26 15.85 4.16
C VAL A 173 10.11 15.72 2.67
#